data_a260121afdd239180d92e278d044f23f
#
_entry.id   a260121afdd239180d92e278d044f23f
#
_cell.length_a   1.000
_cell.length_b   1.000
_cell.length_c   1.000
_cell.angle_alpha   90.00
_cell.angle_beta   90.00
_cell.angle_gamma   90.00
#
_symmetry.space_group_name_H-M   'P 1'
#
loop_
_entity.id
_entity.type
_entity.pdbx_description
1 polymer ?
#
loop_
_entity_poly.entity_id
_entity_poly.type
_entity_poly.pdbx_seq_one_letter_code
_entity_poly.pdbx_strand_id
1 'polypeptide(L)'
;MNHVISDYVKRRLDFKGLKHDKSKIEATKSRVIRAFENLPLEILNLFLDGSRNLSIKIIPDPKLPFGMRTITERSSKELVYTLNICDEAQGWAEDHFLGAVLRQLGHITAELPPDDEWPKERGARARFKESIECKADALVWSWGLRHYDMIYLSETYPSHWVDKIVNDISMMMLTMGKDQ
;
A
#
# COMPACT_ATOMS: atom_id res chain seq x y z
N MET A 1 15.46 14.89 -7.68
CA MET A 1 14.45 13.81 -7.48
C MET A 1 13.61 14.07 -6.23
N ASN A 2 14.19 14.31 -5.06
CA ASN A 2 13.44 14.50 -3.79
C ASN A 2 12.38 15.62 -3.83
N HIS A 3 12.62 16.75 -4.52
CA HIS A 3 11.61 17.80 -4.66
C HIS A 3 10.37 17.34 -5.46
N VAL A 4 10.58 16.54 -6.51
CA VAL A 4 9.47 16.04 -7.35
C VAL A 4 8.57 15.10 -6.55
N ILE A 5 9.15 14.18 -5.78
CA ILE A 5 8.42 13.26 -4.90
C ILE A 5 7.68 14.05 -3.81
N SER A 6 8.36 14.98 -3.17
CA SER A 6 7.77 15.82 -2.14
C SER A 6 6.56 16.60 -2.66
N ASP A 7 6.67 17.21 -3.84
CA ASP A 7 5.58 17.96 -4.46
C ASP A 7 4.44 17.05 -4.93
N TYR A 8 4.76 15.85 -5.42
CA TYR A 8 3.76 14.83 -5.76
C TYR A 8 2.93 14.45 -4.53
N VAL A 9 3.58 14.05 -3.44
CA VAL A 9 2.92 13.63 -2.20
C VAL A 9 2.11 14.78 -1.59
N LYS A 10 2.67 15.99 -1.50
CA LYS A 10 1.96 17.17 -0.95
C LYS A 10 0.66 17.48 -1.67
N ARG A 11 0.62 17.31 -3.00
CA ARG A 11 -0.60 17.56 -3.80
C ARG A 11 -1.65 16.47 -3.65
N ARG A 12 -1.27 15.28 -3.22
CA ARG A 12 -2.13 14.09 -3.14
C ARG A 12 -2.60 13.76 -1.74
N LEU A 13 -1.92 14.30 -0.72
CA LEU A 13 -2.20 14.01 0.68
C LEU A 13 -3.25 14.98 1.22
N ASP A 14 -4.40 14.45 1.65
CA ASP A 14 -5.55 15.18 2.17
C ASP A 14 -5.78 14.87 3.65
N PHE A 15 -5.81 15.90 4.48
CA PHE A 15 -6.10 15.86 5.91
C PHE A 15 -7.47 16.48 6.25
N LYS A 16 -8.35 16.64 5.28
CA LYS A 16 -9.65 17.30 5.48
C LYS A 16 -10.50 16.58 6.52
N GLY A 17 -11.02 17.35 7.45
CA GLY A 17 -11.91 16.85 8.51
C GLY A 17 -11.21 16.46 9.79
N LEU A 18 -9.88 16.52 9.86
CA LEU A 18 -9.12 16.22 11.05
C LEU A 18 -8.49 17.48 11.64
N LYS A 19 -8.66 17.68 12.95
CA LYS A 19 -7.93 18.72 13.69
C LYS A 19 -6.57 18.17 14.10
N HIS A 20 -5.61 18.21 13.18
CA HIS A 20 -4.25 17.77 13.49
C HIS A 20 -3.34 18.92 13.90
N ASP A 21 -2.43 18.63 14.79
CA ASP A 21 -1.25 19.44 15.02
C ASP A 21 -0.39 19.46 13.75
N LYS A 22 0.15 20.65 13.41
CA LYS A 22 1.04 20.82 12.25
C LYS A 22 2.23 19.84 12.27
N SER A 23 2.76 19.54 13.46
CA SER A 23 3.89 18.61 13.61
C SER A 23 3.52 17.20 13.16
N LYS A 24 2.34 16.70 13.50
CA LYS A 24 1.84 15.39 13.05
C LYS A 24 1.62 15.35 11.55
N ILE A 25 1.08 16.42 10.96
CA ILE A 25 0.89 16.54 9.51
C ILE A 25 2.24 16.44 8.79
N GLU A 26 3.23 17.21 9.21
CA GLU A 26 4.55 17.20 8.56
C GLU A 26 5.29 15.87 8.78
N ALA A 27 5.17 15.26 9.96
CA ALA A 27 5.73 13.94 10.23
C ALA A 27 5.12 12.88 9.29
N THR A 28 3.79 12.86 9.15
CA THR A 28 3.10 11.90 8.25
C THR A 28 3.50 12.13 6.80
N LYS A 29 3.56 13.39 6.34
CA LYS A 29 4.04 13.72 4.99
C LYS A 29 5.46 13.20 4.75
N SER A 30 6.37 13.44 5.69
CA SER A 30 7.76 13.00 5.58
C SER A 30 7.85 11.48 5.46
N ARG A 31 7.06 10.74 6.23
CA ARG A 31 7.03 9.27 6.20
C ARG A 31 6.45 8.74 4.88
N VAL A 32 5.38 9.34 4.37
CA VAL A 32 4.84 8.97 3.05
C VAL A 32 5.85 9.29 1.95
N ILE A 33 6.50 10.47 1.97
CA ILE A 33 7.56 10.82 1.02
C ILE A 33 8.66 9.75 1.04
N ARG A 34 9.13 9.35 2.24
CA ARG A 34 10.14 8.31 2.39
C ARG A 34 9.72 6.98 1.78
N ALA A 35 8.44 6.57 1.90
CA ALA A 35 7.95 5.37 1.25
C ALA A 35 8.11 5.44 -0.27
N PHE A 36 7.78 6.58 -0.90
CA PHE A 36 7.99 6.78 -2.34
C PHE A 36 9.48 6.84 -2.72
N GLU A 37 10.34 7.42 -1.88
CA GLU A 37 11.79 7.48 -2.11
C GLU A 37 12.46 6.11 -2.09
N ASN A 38 11.85 5.11 -1.44
CA ASN A 38 12.33 3.73 -1.44
C ASN A 38 11.91 2.93 -2.68
N LEU A 39 10.99 3.41 -3.51
CA LEU A 39 10.54 2.69 -4.70
C LEU A 39 11.64 2.65 -5.77
N PRO A 40 11.77 1.54 -6.51
CA PRO A 40 12.54 1.52 -7.76
C PRO A 40 12.05 2.61 -8.72
N LEU A 41 12.96 3.16 -9.52
CA LEU A 41 12.66 4.30 -10.38
C LEU A 41 11.53 4.02 -11.37
N GLU A 42 11.49 2.82 -11.94
CA GLU A 42 10.42 2.39 -12.86
C GLU A 42 9.05 2.37 -12.18
N ILE A 43 8.98 1.93 -10.92
CA ILE A 43 7.74 1.91 -10.15
C ILE A 43 7.33 3.32 -9.73
N LEU A 44 8.29 4.11 -9.27
CA LEU A 44 8.06 5.52 -8.91
C LEU A 44 7.47 6.31 -10.09
N ASN A 45 7.98 6.08 -11.30
CA ASN A 45 7.51 6.77 -12.52
C ASN A 45 6.03 6.48 -12.81
N LEU A 46 5.49 5.29 -12.51
CA LEU A 46 4.06 4.99 -12.67
C LEU A 46 3.15 5.94 -11.88
N PHE A 47 3.65 6.46 -10.76
CA PHE A 47 2.95 7.44 -9.95
C PHE A 47 3.21 8.87 -10.43
N LEU A 48 4.43 9.20 -10.77
CA LEU A 48 4.83 10.57 -11.14
C LEU A 48 4.27 10.99 -12.50
N ASP A 49 4.20 10.10 -13.47
CA ASP A 49 3.67 10.35 -14.83
C ASP A 49 2.14 10.28 -14.91
N GLY A 50 1.47 9.85 -13.82
CA GLY A 50 0.03 9.76 -13.75
C GLY A 50 -0.56 8.43 -14.24
N SER A 51 0.28 7.45 -14.64
CA SER A 51 -0.18 6.09 -15.01
C SER A 51 -0.92 5.40 -13.86
N ARG A 52 -0.65 5.81 -12.61
CA ARG A 52 -1.40 5.44 -11.43
C ARG A 52 -2.03 6.67 -10.79
N ASN A 53 -3.34 6.82 -10.97
CA ASN A 53 -4.08 7.94 -10.40
C ASN A 53 -4.35 7.67 -8.92
N LEU A 54 -3.53 8.24 -8.03
CA LEU A 54 -3.56 8.02 -6.58
C LEU A 54 -3.94 9.29 -5.83
N SER A 55 -4.85 9.17 -4.86
CA SER A 55 -5.04 10.12 -3.77
C SER A 55 -4.71 9.46 -2.42
N ILE A 56 -4.27 10.25 -1.44
CA ILE A 56 -3.92 9.74 -0.10
C ILE A 56 -4.74 10.52 0.91
N LYS A 57 -5.48 9.84 1.78
CA LYS A 57 -6.35 10.46 2.78
C LYS A 57 -5.99 9.96 4.17
N ILE A 58 -5.87 10.88 5.11
CA ILE A 58 -5.84 10.54 6.53
C ILE A 58 -7.28 10.61 7.04
N ILE A 59 -7.77 9.52 7.62
CA ILE A 59 -9.16 9.38 8.03
C ILE A 59 -9.28 8.96 9.50
N PRO A 60 -10.27 9.48 10.25
CA PRO A 60 -10.52 9.10 11.64
C PRO A 60 -11.35 7.81 11.69
N ASP A 61 -10.86 6.73 11.10
CA ASP A 61 -11.59 5.46 11.11
C ASP A 61 -10.83 4.39 11.91
N PRO A 62 -11.17 4.19 13.21
CA PRO A 62 -10.54 3.18 14.04
C PRO A 62 -10.89 1.75 13.62
N LYS A 63 -11.89 1.58 12.74
CA LYS A 63 -12.30 0.26 12.21
C LYS A 63 -11.58 -0.08 10.91
N LEU A 64 -10.71 0.81 10.40
CA LEU A 64 -9.94 0.52 9.20
C LEU A 64 -9.02 -0.70 9.49
N PRO A 65 -9.25 -1.85 8.83
CA PRO A 65 -8.45 -3.02 9.08
C PRO A 65 -6.97 -2.72 8.87
N PHE A 66 -6.14 -3.08 9.84
CA PHE A 66 -4.68 -2.95 9.73
C PHE A 66 -4.19 -1.51 9.47
N GLY A 67 -4.94 -0.50 9.89
CA GLY A 67 -4.55 0.91 9.88
C GLY A 67 -4.43 1.58 8.51
N MET A 68 -4.39 0.83 7.42
CA MET A 68 -4.33 1.35 6.05
C MET A 68 -5.10 0.48 5.06
N ARG A 69 -5.71 1.11 4.06
CA ARG A 69 -6.43 0.41 2.99
C ARG A 69 -6.42 1.21 1.70
N THR A 70 -6.15 0.54 0.60
CA THR A 70 -6.41 1.06 -0.75
C THR A 70 -7.86 0.76 -1.14
N ILE A 71 -8.56 1.78 -1.61
CA ILE A 71 -9.85 1.68 -2.28
C ILE A 71 -9.60 1.95 -3.75
N THR A 72 -10.11 1.09 -4.60
CA THR A 72 -10.04 1.23 -6.05
C THR A 72 -11.44 1.52 -6.59
N GLU A 73 -11.54 2.52 -7.44
CA GLU A 73 -12.76 2.89 -8.16
C GLU A 73 -12.47 2.91 -9.66
N ARG A 74 -13.46 2.53 -10.46
CA ARG A 74 -13.35 2.66 -11.92
C ARG A 74 -14.06 3.93 -12.38
N SER A 75 -13.29 4.88 -12.91
CA SER A 75 -13.83 6.09 -13.53
C SER A 75 -13.64 5.99 -15.04
N SER A 76 -14.74 5.75 -15.75
CA SER A 76 -14.74 5.50 -17.21
C SER A 76 -13.88 4.29 -17.58
N LYS A 77 -12.63 4.50 -18.03
CA LYS A 77 -11.68 3.44 -18.42
C LYS A 77 -10.46 3.37 -17.49
N GLU A 78 -10.35 4.29 -16.54
CA GLU A 78 -9.18 4.39 -15.67
C GLU A 78 -9.49 3.88 -14.26
N LEU A 79 -8.48 3.28 -13.64
CA LEU A 79 -8.51 2.95 -12.22
C LEU A 79 -8.04 4.16 -11.42
N VAL A 80 -8.83 4.54 -10.44
CA VAL A 80 -8.52 5.60 -9.48
C VAL A 80 -8.33 4.95 -8.11
N TYR A 81 -7.20 5.23 -7.48
CA TYR A 81 -6.84 4.65 -6.20
C TYR A 81 -6.93 5.70 -5.09
N THR A 82 -7.48 5.32 -3.96
CA THR A 82 -7.44 6.10 -2.73
C THR A 82 -6.78 5.28 -1.63
N LEU A 83 -5.60 5.69 -1.21
CA LEU A 83 -4.93 5.16 -0.02
C LEU A 83 -5.50 5.86 1.21
N ASN A 84 -6.28 5.15 2.01
CA ASN A 84 -6.74 5.61 3.30
C ASN A 84 -5.75 5.18 4.39
N ILE A 85 -5.29 6.12 5.19
CA ILE A 85 -4.43 5.92 6.35
C ILE A 85 -5.24 6.29 7.59
N CYS A 86 -5.39 5.37 8.53
CA CYS A 86 -6.04 5.64 9.80
C CYS A 86 -5.23 6.64 10.62
N ASP A 87 -5.91 7.54 11.34
CA ASP A 87 -5.24 8.51 12.22
C ASP A 87 -4.32 7.84 13.25
N GLU A 88 -4.72 6.69 13.78
CA GLU A 88 -3.92 5.90 14.73
C GLU A 88 -2.60 5.40 14.14
N ALA A 89 -2.57 5.09 12.84
CA ALA A 89 -1.34 4.64 12.17
C ALA A 89 -0.24 5.69 12.16
N GLN A 90 -0.57 6.96 12.39
CA GLN A 90 0.41 8.03 12.54
C GLN A 90 1.30 7.83 13.80
N GLY A 91 0.81 7.10 14.80
CA GLY A 91 1.56 6.75 16.02
C GLY A 91 2.44 5.50 15.89
N TRP A 92 2.41 4.78 14.77
CA TRP A 92 3.20 3.56 14.59
C TRP A 92 4.70 3.86 14.48
N ALA A 93 5.51 2.84 14.79
CA ALA A 93 6.95 2.89 14.52
C ALA A 93 7.21 3.17 13.03
N GLU A 94 8.35 3.79 12.73
CA GLU A 94 8.70 4.24 11.37
C GLU A 94 8.62 3.11 10.35
N ASP A 95 9.34 2.01 10.60
CA ASP A 95 9.45 0.90 9.66
C ASP A 95 8.12 0.14 9.50
N HIS A 96 7.31 0.05 10.58
CA HIS A 96 5.95 -0.50 10.49
C HIS A 96 5.05 0.35 9.58
N PHE A 97 5.09 1.66 9.73
CA PHE A 97 4.34 2.58 8.88
C PHE A 97 4.81 2.51 7.42
N LEU A 98 6.13 2.50 7.18
CA LEU A 98 6.70 2.36 5.84
C LEU A 98 6.28 1.04 5.19
N GLY A 99 6.37 -0.08 5.90
CA GLY A 99 5.93 -1.38 5.41
C GLY A 99 4.46 -1.38 4.99
N ALA A 100 3.59 -0.80 5.83
CA ALA A 100 2.17 -0.67 5.51
C ALA A 100 1.91 0.18 4.25
N VAL A 101 2.58 1.33 4.10
CA VAL A 101 2.44 2.18 2.89
C VAL A 101 2.95 1.45 1.66
N LEU A 102 4.14 0.85 1.73
CA LEU A 102 4.75 0.11 0.61
C LEU A 102 3.87 -1.03 0.14
N ARG A 103 3.25 -1.77 1.07
CA ARG A 103 2.29 -2.81 0.75
C ARG A 103 1.08 -2.28 -0.01
N GLN A 104 0.52 -1.12 0.40
CA GLN A 104 -0.57 -0.50 -0.32
C GLN A 104 -0.15 -0.01 -1.71
N LEU A 105 1.08 0.49 -1.87
CA LEU A 105 1.64 0.81 -3.19
C LEU A 105 1.83 -0.46 -4.04
N GLY A 106 2.13 -1.60 -3.43
CA GLY A 106 2.12 -2.91 -4.07
C GLY A 106 0.75 -3.27 -4.65
N HIS A 107 -0.34 -3.08 -3.90
CA HIS A 107 -1.71 -3.28 -4.38
C HIS A 107 -2.03 -2.39 -5.59
N ILE A 108 -1.63 -1.12 -5.55
CA ILE A 108 -1.86 -0.18 -6.65
C ILE A 108 -1.06 -0.59 -7.89
N THR A 109 0.18 -1.00 -7.71
CA THR A 109 1.04 -1.48 -8.80
C THR A 109 0.52 -2.79 -9.40
N ALA A 110 -0.03 -3.68 -8.56
CA ALA A 110 -0.69 -4.92 -8.98
C ALA A 110 -2.04 -4.70 -9.67
N GLU A 111 -2.51 -3.46 -9.78
CA GLU A 111 -3.81 -3.08 -10.36
C GLU A 111 -4.99 -3.74 -9.61
N LEU A 112 -5.01 -3.56 -8.27
CA LEU A 112 -6.11 -4.03 -7.45
C LEU A 112 -7.45 -3.59 -8.07
N PRO A 113 -8.35 -4.52 -8.47
CA PRO A 113 -9.63 -4.15 -9.04
C PRO A 113 -10.60 -3.60 -7.98
N PRO A 114 -11.63 -2.84 -8.39
CA PRO A 114 -12.70 -2.40 -7.49
C PRO A 114 -13.40 -3.56 -6.78
N ASP A 115 -13.88 -3.31 -5.57
CA ASP A 115 -14.53 -4.33 -4.73
C ASP A 115 -15.77 -4.98 -5.37
N ASP A 116 -16.48 -4.28 -6.25
CA ASP A 116 -17.65 -4.75 -6.99
C ASP A 116 -17.31 -5.68 -8.17
N GLU A 117 -16.05 -5.65 -8.63
CA GLU A 117 -15.50 -6.57 -9.61
C GLU A 117 -15.01 -7.89 -8.99
N TRP A 118 -14.93 -7.97 -7.65
CA TRP A 118 -14.48 -9.18 -6.96
C TRP A 118 -15.52 -10.32 -7.05
N PRO A 119 -15.08 -11.58 -6.98
CA PRO A 119 -15.99 -12.72 -6.98
C PRO A 119 -17.08 -12.59 -5.90
N LYS A 120 -18.33 -12.88 -6.23
CA LYS A 120 -19.48 -12.77 -5.31
C LYS A 120 -19.58 -13.96 -4.37
N GLU A 121 -19.18 -15.13 -4.81
CA GLU A 121 -19.17 -16.35 -4.01
C GLU A 121 -18.10 -16.24 -2.91
N ARG A 122 -18.49 -16.52 -1.66
CA ARG A 122 -17.66 -16.26 -0.45
C ARG A 122 -16.29 -16.95 -0.52
N GLY A 123 -16.24 -18.21 -0.93
CA GLY A 123 -14.99 -18.97 -1.00
C GLY A 123 -14.08 -18.48 -2.13
N ALA A 124 -14.64 -18.15 -3.30
CA ALA A 124 -13.90 -17.55 -4.40
C ALA A 124 -13.36 -16.17 -4.06
N ARG A 125 -14.17 -15.33 -3.36
CA ARG A 125 -13.75 -14.01 -2.89
C ARG A 125 -12.59 -14.09 -1.89
N ALA A 126 -12.61 -15.06 -0.98
CA ALA A 126 -11.54 -15.25 -0.01
C ALA A 126 -10.22 -15.63 -0.70
N ARG A 127 -10.23 -16.60 -1.62
CA ARG A 127 -9.06 -17.00 -2.42
C ARG A 127 -8.52 -15.85 -3.28
N PHE A 128 -9.43 -15.10 -3.90
CA PHE A 128 -9.08 -13.93 -4.71
C PHE A 128 -8.38 -12.87 -3.87
N LYS A 129 -8.93 -12.56 -2.68
CA LYS A 129 -8.30 -11.62 -1.74
C LYS A 129 -6.90 -12.10 -1.35
N GLU A 130 -6.75 -13.35 -0.95
CA GLU A 130 -5.46 -13.93 -0.57
C GLU A 130 -4.43 -13.84 -1.71
N SER A 131 -4.86 -14.12 -2.95
CA SER A 131 -4.00 -13.99 -4.13
C SER A 131 -3.53 -12.55 -4.39
N ILE A 132 -4.41 -11.56 -4.23
CA ILE A 132 -4.07 -10.15 -4.41
C ILE A 132 -3.11 -9.66 -3.31
N GLU A 133 -3.36 -10.03 -2.07
CA GLU A 133 -2.49 -9.70 -0.94
C GLU A 133 -1.07 -10.27 -1.19
N CYS A 134 -1.00 -11.56 -1.53
CA CYS A 134 0.26 -12.22 -1.85
C CYS A 134 0.99 -11.58 -3.04
N LYS A 135 0.27 -11.17 -4.09
CA LYS A 135 0.85 -10.48 -5.26
C LYS A 135 1.44 -9.12 -4.88
N ALA A 136 0.75 -8.36 -4.05
CA ALA A 136 1.23 -7.06 -3.58
C ALA A 136 2.52 -7.22 -2.76
N ASP A 137 2.55 -8.17 -1.82
CA ASP A 137 3.72 -8.45 -1.00
C ASP A 137 4.89 -8.96 -1.85
N ALA A 138 4.65 -9.85 -2.83
CA ALA A 138 5.67 -10.32 -3.76
C ALA A 138 6.29 -9.18 -4.59
N LEU A 139 5.49 -8.20 -5.01
CA LEU A 139 6.00 -7.00 -5.68
C LEU A 139 6.91 -6.19 -4.74
N VAL A 140 6.49 -5.93 -3.50
CA VAL A 140 7.32 -5.21 -2.52
C VAL A 140 8.65 -5.94 -2.28
N TRP A 141 8.64 -7.27 -2.22
CA TRP A 141 9.87 -8.07 -2.11
C TRP A 141 10.74 -7.99 -3.35
N SER A 142 10.15 -8.01 -4.56
CA SER A 142 10.90 -7.86 -5.82
C SER A 142 11.58 -6.48 -5.94
N TRP A 143 11.06 -5.46 -5.24
CA TRP A 143 11.68 -4.14 -5.14
C TRP A 143 12.88 -4.09 -4.17
N GLY A 144 13.21 -5.20 -3.50
CA GLY A 144 14.26 -5.25 -2.48
C GLY A 144 13.82 -4.73 -1.10
N LEU A 145 12.51 -4.51 -0.90
CA LEU A 145 11.94 -3.89 0.31
C LEU A 145 11.33 -4.90 1.28
N ARG A 146 11.73 -6.18 1.15
CA ARG A 146 11.25 -7.30 1.98
C ARG A 146 11.28 -6.99 3.48
N HIS A 147 12.33 -6.32 3.96
CA HIS A 147 12.49 -6.07 5.40
C HIS A 147 11.37 -5.19 5.98
N TYR A 148 10.90 -4.17 5.26
CA TYR A 148 9.78 -3.34 5.70
C TYR A 148 8.47 -4.12 5.73
N ASP A 149 8.22 -4.93 4.69
CA ASP A 149 7.04 -5.77 4.63
C ASP A 149 7.04 -6.82 5.75
N MET A 150 8.18 -7.44 6.05
CA MET A 150 8.32 -8.38 7.16
C MET A 150 8.05 -7.74 8.53
N ILE A 151 8.50 -6.50 8.76
CA ILE A 151 8.19 -5.77 9.98
C ILE A 151 6.67 -5.52 10.06
N TYR A 152 6.05 -5.05 8.98
CA TYR A 152 4.61 -4.86 8.94
C TYR A 152 3.85 -6.17 9.22
N LEU A 153 4.22 -7.27 8.58
CA LEU A 153 3.57 -8.56 8.77
C LEU A 153 3.71 -9.06 10.22
N SER A 154 4.91 -8.96 10.81
CA SER A 154 5.18 -9.44 12.17
C SER A 154 4.45 -8.62 13.25
N GLU A 155 4.26 -7.33 13.04
CA GLU A 155 3.51 -6.46 13.95
C GLU A 155 1.98 -6.59 13.78
N THR A 156 1.53 -7.04 12.61
CA THR A 156 0.11 -7.08 12.24
C THR A 156 -0.52 -8.44 12.46
N TYR A 157 0.24 -9.53 12.25
CA TYR A 157 -0.29 -10.90 12.26
C TYR A 157 0.40 -11.79 13.28
N PRO A 158 -0.30 -12.80 13.83
CA PRO A 158 0.32 -13.87 14.62
C PRO A 158 1.41 -14.62 13.85
N SER A 159 2.47 -15.08 14.52
CA SER A 159 3.66 -15.69 13.90
C SER A 159 3.33 -16.84 12.92
N HIS A 160 2.41 -17.73 13.28
CA HIS A 160 2.01 -18.85 12.41
C HIS A 160 1.32 -18.41 11.11
N TRP A 161 0.70 -17.23 11.09
CA TRP A 161 0.16 -16.61 9.88
C TRP A 161 1.27 -15.99 9.04
N VAL A 162 2.26 -15.37 9.69
CA VAL A 162 3.43 -14.79 9.00
C VAL A 162 4.18 -15.88 8.24
N ASP A 163 4.43 -17.03 8.86
CA ASP A 163 5.11 -18.16 8.20
C ASP A 163 4.36 -18.63 6.94
N LYS A 164 3.01 -18.74 7.02
CA LYS A 164 2.19 -19.09 5.86
C LYS A 164 2.31 -18.03 4.76
N ILE A 165 2.16 -16.75 5.11
CA ILE A 165 2.22 -15.64 4.15
C ILE A 165 3.60 -15.63 3.46
N VAL A 166 4.69 -15.78 4.21
CA VAL A 166 6.06 -15.85 3.66
C VAL A 166 6.23 -16.97 2.65
N ASN A 167 5.68 -18.15 2.94
CA ASN A 167 5.71 -19.28 2.01
C ASN A 167 4.91 -18.99 0.73
N ASP A 168 3.71 -18.42 0.86
CA ASP A 168 2.84 -18.08 -0.27
C ASP A 168 3.50 -17.01 -1.17
N ILE A 169 4.13 -15.97 -0.58
CA ILE A 169 4.89 -14.96 -1.31
C ILE A 169 6.07 -15.58 -2.05
N SER A 170 6.83 -16.46 -1.39
CA SER A 170 7.98 -17.11 -1.98
C SER A 170 7.58 -17.96 -3.20
N MET A 171 6.45 -18.67 -3.12
CA MET A 171 5.90 -19.41 -4.25
C MET A 171 5.43 -18.49 -5.38
N MET A 172 4.81 -17.36 -5.07
CA MET A 172 4.39 -16.35 -6.04
C MET A 172 5.60 -15.78 -6.81
N MET A 173 6.67 -15.41 -6.11
CA MET A 173 7.90 -14.90 -6.72
C MET A 173 8.54 -15.90 -7.69
N LEU A 174 8.48 -17.20 -7.39
CA LEU A 174 8.97 -18.25 -8.30
C LEU A 174 8.16 -18.33 -9.59
N THR A 175 6.87 -17.99 -9.55
CA THR A 175 6.03 -17.96 -10.76
C THR A 175 6.25 -16.67 -11.55
N MET A 176 6.35 -15.53 -10.89
CA MET A 176 6.63 -14.23 -11.54
C MET A 176 7.97 -14.21 -12.28
N GLY A 177 8.99 -14.91 -11.78
CA GLY A 177 10.31 -15.00 -12.42
C GLY A 177 10.37 -15.92 -13.64
N LYS A 178 9.32 -16.70 -13.94
CA LYS A 178 9.26 -17.59 -15.11
C LYS A 178 8.61 -16.95 -16.33
N ASP A 179 7.94 -15.82 -16.15
CA ASP A 179 7.22 -15.10 -17.20
C ASP A 179 8.05 -13.92 -17.77
N GLN A 180 9.33 -13.82 -17.41
CA GLN A 180 10.33 -12.87 -17.94
C GLN A 180 11.35 -13.63 -18.83
#